data_f7c714507f8f16ba6ff96c4aa51aefdb
#
_entry.id   f7c714507f8f16ba6ff96c4aa51aefdb
#
_cell.length_a   1.000
_cell.length_b   1.000
_cell.length_c   1.000
_cell.angle_alpha   90.00
_cell.angle_beta   90.00
_cell.angle_gamma   90.00
#
_symmetry.space_group_name_H-M   'P 1'
#
loop_
_entity.id
_entity.type
_entity.pdbx_description
1 polymer ?
#
loop_
_entity_poly.entity_id
_entity_poly.type
_entity_poly.pdbx_seq_one_letter_code
_entity_poly.pdbx_strand_id
1 'polypeptide(L)'
;MIHSSERAANFVYAIRNVVRAAEALERQGRRVIYLNIGDPQSFGFHPPDFVIEAVNRAVKDKFSGYSHSSGLPETREAIARYATRLGSPTEMKDVIVTAGASEAADLILTGLVNPGEEVLLPAPGYPIYPAIVGKLGARIRYYHLHAHNHWQPDVDEIKSLVNKNTRALVLINPSNPTGSITPDNITRELLQFAAERDLLVISDEVYRELCFDAPPTAASVLAKESDAAVITLESLSKTHMLSGWRIGWMRFTHPEKMTDLVNAVIKLAGGRLCSPTPAQYAVAPALEGSRDYIANFLSEIKRRRDLATTRIDTIEGLSCVVPQAAFYLMVKTDNLNGRTDEQFAIDLLEASGVLVVHGSGFGCDPADGYFRLVYLADEQTLDAAFDGIEQAMHLSPQESGIGAVLHV
;
A
#
# COMPACT_ATOMS: atom_id res chain seq x y z
N MET A 1 9.42 11.29 -35.06
CA MET A 1 8.84 11.41 -33.70
C MET A 1 9.63 10.49 -32.78
N ILE A 2 9.86 10.92 -31.53
CA ILE A 2 10.48 10.07 -30.50
C ILE A 2 9.34 9.33 -29.80
N HIS A 3 9.40 8.00 -29.76
CA HIS A 3 8.39 7.15 -29.14
C HIS A 3 8.87 6.68 -27.75
N SER A 4 7.92 6.48 -26.81
CA SER A 4 8.19 5.84 -25.52
C SER A 4 8.47 4.35 -25.70
N SER A 5 9.16 3.73 -24.73
CA SER A 5 9.37 2.29 -24.73
C SER A 5 8.07 1.54 -24.39
N GLU A 6 7.94 0.30 -24.90
CA GLU A 6 6.84 -0.62 -24.52
C GLU A 6 6.76 -0.83 -23.01
N ARG A 7 7.91 -0.86 -22.32
CA ARG A 7 7.96 -0.97 -20.85
C ARG A 7 7.24 0.18 -20.14
N ALA A 8 7.34 1.41 -20.69
CA ALA A 8 6.64 2.56 -20.13
C ALA A 8 5.13 2.48 -20.40
N ALA A 9 4.72 1.94 -21.53
CA ALA A 9 3.30 1.71 -21.85
C ALA A 9 2.69 0.64 -20.94
N ASN A 10 3.47 -0.38 -20.54
CA ASN A 10 3.04 -1.45 -19.64
C ASN A 10 3.00 -1.03 -18.16
N PHE A 11 3.51 0.16 -17.81
CA PHE A 11 3.44 0.71 -16.46
C PHE A 11 2.10 1.44 -16.28
N VAL A 12 1.05 0.71 -15.89
CA VAL A 12 -0.28 1.26 -15.63
C VAL A 12 -0.46 1.50 -14.14
N TYR A 13 -0.77 2.74 -13.76
CA TYR A 13 -1.04 3.14 -12.39
C TYR A 13 -2.39 3.86 -12.30
N ALA A 14 -3.45 3.11 -12.15
CA ALA A 14 -4.84 3.53 -12.33
C ALA A 14 -5.30 4.68 -11.41
N ILE A 15 -4.71 4.84 -10.23
CA ILE A 15 -5.11 5.89 -9.26
C ILE A 15 -5.01 7.31 -9.83
N ARG A 16 -4.20 7.53 -10.88
CA ARG A 16 -3.99 8.87 -11.45
C ARG A 16 -5.08 9.34 -12.40
N ASN A 17 -5.85 8.44 -12.99
CA ASN A 17 -6.85 8.81 -13.99
C ASN A 17 -7.98 9.65 -13.40
N VAL A 18 -8.50 9.25 -12.24
CA VAL A 18 -9.59 9.96 -11.56
C VAL A 18 -9.19 11.35 -11.05
N VAL A 19 -7.89 11.60 -10.81
CA VAL A 19 -7.38 12.90 -10.38
C VAL A 19 -7.56 13.96 -11.48
N ARG A 20 -7.37 13.58 -12.75
CA ARG A 20 -7.58 14.52 -13.88
C ARG A 20 -9.02 15.01 -13.99
N ALA A 21 -9.99 14.13 -13.69
CA ALA A 21 -11.41 14.52 -13.66
C ALA A 21 -11.66 15.52 -12.52
N ALA A 22 -11.11 15.29 -11.35
CA ALA A 22 -11.20 16.21 -10.22
C ALA A 22 -10.61 17.59 -10.53
N GLU A 23 -9.40 17.64 -11.10
CA GLU A 23 -8.76 18.88 -11.54
C GLU A 23 -9.60 19.64 -12.60
N ALA A 24 -10.33 18.92 -13.46
CA ALA A 24 -11.22 19.54 -14.44
C ALA A 24 -12.43 20.21 -13.77
N LEU A 25 -13.00 19.59 -12.72
CA LEU A 25 -14.09 20.17 -11.93
C LEU A 25 -13.63 21.42 -11.14
N GLU A 26 -12.44 21.37 -10.55
CA GLU A 26 -11.86 22.52 -9.83
C GLU A 26 -11.63 23.71 -10.75
N ARG A 27 -11.16 23.47 -11.99
CA ARG A 27 -11.04 24.54 -13.01
C ARG A 27 -12.38 25.19 -13.36
N GLN A 28 -13.49 24.48 -13.14
CA GLN A 28 -14.86 25.02 -13.31
C GLN A 28 -15.38 25.73 -12.02
N GLY A 29 -14.54 25.85 -10.98
CA GLY A 29 -14.89 26.49 -9.71
C GLY A 29 -15.68 25.59 -8.75
N ARG A 30 -15.78 24.29 -9.02
CA ARG A 30 -16.44 23.33 -8.12
C ARG A 30 -15.48 22.87 -7.03
N ARG A 31 -15.98 22.72 -5.81
CA ARG A 31 -15.19 22.16 -4.70
C ARG A 31 -15.12 20.63 -4.83
N VAL A 32 -13.92 20.07 -4.62
CA VAL A 32 -13.71 18.63 -4.55
C VAL A 32 -13.24 18.22 -3.17
N ILE A 33 -13.82 17.14 -2.62
CA ILE A 33 -13.38 16.48 -1.39
C ILE A 33 -12.56 15.25 -1.78
N TYR A 34 -11.27 15.28 -1.46
CA TYR A 34 -10.31 14.25 -1.84
C TYR A 34 -10.30 13.10 -0.83
N LEU A 35 -10.97 11.99 -1.13
CA LEU A 35 -10.94 10.75 -0.34
C LEU A 35 -10.20 9.61 -1.07
N ASN A 36 -9.26 9.95 -1.97
CA ASN A 36 -8.54 9.02 -2.82
C ASN A 36 -7.09 8.73 -2.38
N ILE A 37 -6.46 9.65 -1.63
CA ILE A 37 -5.03 9.58 -1.29
C ILE A 37 -4.84 9.26 0.19
N GLY A 38 -4.11 8.16 0.47
CA GLY A 38 -3.71 7.79 1.82
C GLY A 38 -2.44 8.50 2.28
N ASP A 39 -2.50 9.84 2.42
CA ASP A 39 -1.43 10.66 2.98
C ASP A 39 -1.92 11.38 4.25
N PRO A 40 -1.52 10.94 5.45
CA PRO A 40 -1.95 11.55 6.70
C PRO A 40 -1.66 13.04 6.80
N GLN A 41 -0.56 13.53 6.22
CA GLN A 41 -0.20 14.96 6.29
C GLN A 41 -1.21 15.86 5.58
N SER A 42 -1.84 15.38 4.50
CA SER A 42 -2.88 16.11 3.78
C SER A 42 -4.14 16.34 4.62
N PHE A 43 -4.25 15.64 5.76
CA PHE A 43 -5.40 15.68 6.67
C PHE A 43 -5.02 16.18 8.08
N GLY A 44 -3.90 16.91 8.20
CA GLY A 44 -3.50 17.57 9.45
C GLY A 44 -2.78 16.68 10.46
N PHE A 45 -2.42 15.45 10.08
CA PHE A 45 -1.58 14.60 10.92
C PHE A 45 -0.11 14.86 10.62
N HIS A 46 0.69 15.11 11.65
CA HIS A 46 2.08 15.46 11.51
C HIS A 46 3.00 14.51 12.30
N PRO A 47 4.24 14.30 11.84
CA PRO A 47 5.23 13.56 12.60
C PRO A 47 5.60 14.31 13.89
N PRO A 48 6.05 13.61 14.94
CA PRO A 48 6.42 14.25 16.21
C PRO A 48 7.69 15.10 16.05
N ASP A 49 7.76 16.19 16.82
CA ASP A 49 8.86 17.16 16.76
C ASP A 49 10.24 16.53 16.96
N PHE A 50 10.37 15.55 17.85
CA PHE A 50 11.66 14.91 18.12
C PHE A 50 12.22 14.16 16.89
N VAL A 51 11.38 13.69 15.97
CA VAL A 51 11.80 13.09 14.70
C VAL A 51 12.22 14.16 13.72
N ILE A 52 11.48 15.28 13.66
CA ILE A 52 11.81 16.44 12.82
C ILE A 52 13.15 17.04 13.27
N GLU A 53 13.33 17.22 14.58
CA GLU A 53 14.56 17.78 15.16
C GLU A 53 15.80 16.94 14.90
N ALA A 54 15.66 15.60 14.87
CA ALA A 54 16.79 14.72 14.54
C ALA A 54 17.31 14.98 13.12
N VAL A 55 16.42 15.15 12.15
CA VAL A 55 16.79 15.48 10.76
C VAL A 55 17.33 16.91 10.66
N ASN A 56 16.70 17.87 11.36
CA ASN A 56 17.18 19.24 11.39
C ASN A 56 18.61 19.32 11.96
N ARG A 57 18.92 18.54 12.98
CA ARG A 57 20.28 18.43 13.55
C ARG A 57 21.26 17.90 12.51
N ALA A 58 20.91 16.77 11.86
CA ALA A 58 21.75 16.17 10.83
C ALA A 58 22.06 17.16 9.68
N VAL A 59 21.07 17.96 9.25
CA VAL A 59 21.26 19.00 8.23
C VAL A 59 22.16 20.12 8.74
N LYS A 60 21.99 20.60 9.97
CA LYS A 60 22.84 21.62 10.59
C LYS A 60 24.29 21.15 10.76
N ASP A 61 24.47 19.88 11.09
CA ASP A 61 25.78 19.22 11.23
C ASP A 61 26.39 18.84 9.86
N LYS A 62 25.72 19.25 8.76
CA LYS A 62 26.18 19.08 7.37
C LYS A 62 26.26 17.62 6.90
N PHE A 63 25.48 16.72 7.48
CA PHE A 63 25.35 15.32 7.03
C PHE A 63 24.47 15.21 5.77
N SER A 64 24.95 15.81 4.67
CA SER A 64 24.21 15.88 3.39
C SER A 64 24.94 15.16 2.24
N GLY A 65 26.05 14.49 2.53
CA GLY A 65 26.80 13.71 1.55
C GLY A 65 26.16 12.35 1.25
N TYR A 66 26.73 11.62 0.30
CA TYR A 66 26.31 10.27 0.01
C TYR A 66 26.56 9.35 1.21
N SER A 67 25.55 8.56 1.57
CA SER A 67 25.70 7.44 2.50
C SER A 67 26.07 6.15 1.76
N HIS A 68 26.32 5.07 2.49
CA HIS A 68 26.44 3.75 1.89
C HIS A 68 25.14 3.39 1.13
N SER A 69 25.27 2.64 0.04
CA SER A 69 24.12 2.27 -0.83
C SER A 69 23.04 1.49 -0.10
N SER A 70 23.39 0.70 0.89
CA SER A 70 22.43 0.00 1.76
C SER A 70 21.88 0.87 2.90
N GLY A 71 22.33 2.10 3.04
CA GLY A 71 21.94 3.03 4.10
C GLY A 71 23.03 3.25 5.17
N LEU A 72 22.84 4.26 6.01
CA LEU A 72 23.72 4.56 7.14
C LEU A 72 23.81 3.38 8.11
N PRO A 73 24.99 3.04 8.63
CA PRO A 73 25.14 1.93 9.60
C PRO A 73 24.21 2.07 10.81
N GLU A 74 24.19 3.23 11.45
CA GLU A 74 23.33 3.52 12.60
C GLU A 74 21.84 3.37 12.31
N THR A 75 21.40 3.73 11.09
CA THR A 75 20.02 3.56 10.65
C THR A 75 19.68 2.07 10.48
N ARG A 76 20.56 1.30 9.84
CA ARG A 76 20.39 -0.14 9.64
C ARG A 76 20.41 -0.90 10.97
N GLU A 77 21.27 -0.51 11.91
CA GLU A 77 21.31 -1.06 13.26
C GLU A 77 20.02 -0.76 14.03
N ALA A 78 19.46 0.45 13.95
CA ALA A 78 18.19 0.78 14.59
C ALA A 78 17.05 -0.08 14.05
N ILE A 79 17.01 -0.31 12.73
CA ILE A 79 16.03 -1.21 12.09
C ILE A 79 16.23 -2.65 12.57
N ALA A 80 17.47 -3.12 12.62
CA ALA A 80 17.79 -4.48 13.08
C ALA A 80 17.38 -4.68 14.56
N ARG A 81 17.66 -3.71 15.43
CA ARG A 81 17.21 -3.74 16.84
C ARG A 81 15.68 -3.74 16.95
N TYR A 82 15.00 -2.91 16.14
CA TYR A 82 13.55 -2.89 16.09
C TYR A 82 12.97 -4.26 15.69
N ALA A 83 13.46 -4.85 14.61
CA ALA A 83 13.02 -6.16 14.14
C ALA A 83 13.27 -7.27 15.19
N THR A 84 14.42 -7.23 15.86
CA THR A 84 14.77 -8.19 16.91
C THR A 84 13.81 -8.07 18.11
N ARG A 85 13.42 -6.83 18.50
CA ARG A 85 12.39 -6.62 19.54
C ARG A 85 11.02 -7.18 19.15
N LEU A 86 10.68 -7.19 17.86
CA LEU A 86 9.46 -7.83 17.36
C LEU A 86 9.52 -9.36 17.36
N GLY A 87 10.65 -9.93 17.69
CA GLY A 87 10.86 -11.38 17.66
C GLY A 87 11.51 -11.91 16.38
N SER A 88 11.92 -11.04 15.44
CA SER A 88 12.66 -11.39 14.22
C SER A 88 14.13 -11.01 14.36
N PRO A 89 15.04 -11.89 14.83
CA PRO A 89 16.46 -11.62 14.91
C PRO A 89 16.97 -11.19 13.53
N THR A 90 17.53 -9.99 13.49
CA THR A 90 17.98 -9.36 12.24
C THR A 90 19.34 -8.73 12.49
N GLU A 91 20.29 -8.97 11.61
CA GLU A 91 21.59 -8.30 11.64
C GLU A 91 21.57 -7.06 10.71
N MET A 92 22.44 -6.10 10.99
CA MET A 92 22.58 -4.90 10.15
C MET A 92 22.81 -5.24 8.66
N LYS A 93 23.56 -6.32 8.37
CA LYS A 93 23.83 -6.76 6.99
C LYS A 93 22.57 -7.17 6.22
N ASP A 94 21.52 -7.59 6.93
CA ASP A 94 20.26 -8.07 6.34
C ASP A 94 19.24 -6.94 6.12
N VAL A 95 19.69 -5.68 6.22
CA VAL A 95 18.84 -4.50 6.06
C VAL A 95 19.34 -3.63 4.91
N ILE A 96 18.44 -3.21 4.02
CA ILE A 96 18.72 -2.19 3.00
C ILE A 96 17.68 -1.07 3.13
N VAL A 97 18.16 0.15 3.34
CA VAL A 97 17.33 1.37 3.38
C VAL A 97 17.01 1.81 1.96
N THR A 98 15.77 2.20 1.72
CA THR A 98 15.24 2.56 0.40
C THR A 98 14.49 3.89 0.41
N ALA A 99 14.28 4.47 -0.77
CA ALA A 99 13.44 5.66 -0.94
C ALA A 99 11.94 5.30 -0.85
N GLY A 100 11.53 4.81 0.33
CA GLY A 100 10.21 4.25 0.60
C GLY A 100 10.09 2.77 0.18
N ALA A 101 9.04 2.10 0.64
CA ALA A 101 8.75 0.70 0.31
C ALA A 101 8.55 0.47 -1.20
N SER A 102 8.13 1.49 -1.94
CA SER A 102 7.97 1.40 -3.41
C SER A 102 9.28 1.14 -4.15
N GLU A 103 10.38 1.77 -3.71
CA GLU A 103 11.70 1.45 -4.25
C GLU A 103 12.15 0.05 -3.83
N ALA A 104 11.87 -0.35 -2.60
CA ALA A 104 12.17 -1.71 -2.15
C ALA A 104 11.50 -2.76 -3.05
N ALA A 105 10.21 -2.60 -3.33
CA ALA A 105 9.47 -3.48 -4.23
C ALA A 105 10.06 -3.50 -5.65
N ASP A 106 10.44 -2.33 -6.19
CA ASP A 106 11.06 -2.23 -7.52
C ASP A 106 12.42 -2.93 -7.59
N LEU A 107 13.28 -2.73 -6.59
CA LEU A 107 14.60 -3.36 -6.53
C LEU A 107 14.49 -4.88 -6.40
N ILE A 108 13.61 -5.38 -5.53
CA ILE A 108 13.40 -6.81 -5.33
C ILE A 108 12.89 -7.47 -6.61
N LEU A 109 11.80 -6.94 -7.18
CA LEU A 109 11.22 -7.53 -8.38
C LEU A 109 12.15 -7.42 -9.59
N THR A 110 12.90 -6.31 -9.73
CA THR A 110 13.92 -6.17 -10.78
C THR A 110 15.06 -7.19 -10.63
N GLY A 111 15.45 -7.49 -9.38
CA GLY A 111 16.49 -8.51 -9.12
C GLY A 111 16.01 -9.94 -9.25
N LEU A 112 14.69 -10.17 -9.13
CA LEU A 112 14.11 -11.52 -9.03
C LEU A 112 13.56 -12.05 -10.34
N VAL A 113 12.83 -11.24 -11.12
CA VAL A 113 12.02 -11.74 -12.23
C VAL A 113 12.57 -11.39 -13.60
N ASN A 114 12.47 -12.34 -14.51
CA ASN A 114 12.73 -12.15 -15.93
C ASN A 114 11.41 -12.04 -16.72
N PRO A 115 11.45 -11.52 -17.97
CA PRO A 115 10.28 -11.53 -18.86
C PRO A 115 9.69 -12.95 -19.00
N GLY A 116 8.37 -13.05 -18.80
CA GLY A 116 7.62 -14.30 -18.89
C GLY A 116 7.57 -15.15 -17.61
N GLU A 117 8.38 -14.84 -16.58
CA GLU A 117 8.21 -15.40 -15.24
C GLU A 117 6.98 -14.79 -14.54
N GLU A 118 6.53 -15.39 -13.44
CA GLU A 118 5.26 -15.06 -12.82
C GLU A 118 5.42 -14.60 -11.37
N VAL A 119 4.59 -13.64 -10.96
CA VAL A 119 4.44 -13.18 -9.57
C VAL A 119 2.98 -13.29 -9.17
N LEU A 120 2.72 -13.91 -8.01
CA LEU A 120 1.39 -13.95 -7.41
C LEU A 120 1.12 -12.66 -6.63
N LEU A 121 0.05 -11.97 -7.00
CA LEU A 121 -0.38 -10.71 -6.40
C LEU A 121 -1.81 -10.81 -5.88
N PRO A 122 -2.16 -10.13 -4.77
CA PRO A 122 -3.54 -10.06 -4.32
C PRO A 122 -4.41 -9.21 -5.25
N ALA A 123 -5.66 -9.59 -5.44
CA ALA A 123 -6.69 -8.79 -6.05
C ALA A 123 -7.95 -8.78 -5.16
N PRO A 124 -8.34 -7.63 -4.57
CA PRO A 124 -7.68 -6.32 -4.71
C PRO A 124 -6.33 -6.24 -3.99
N GLY A 125 -5.41 -5.44 -4.55
CA GLY A 125 -4.07 -5.23 -4.01
C GLY A 125 -3.46 -3.88 -4.40
N TYR A 126 -2.33 -3.52 -3.80
CA TYR A 126 -1.70 -2.23 -4.04
C TYR A 126 -1.14 -2.12 -5.47
N PRO A 127 -1.54 -1.11 -6.26
CA PRO A 127 -1.26 -1.03 -7.71
C PRO A 127 0.21 -0.92 -8.10
N ILE A 128 1.12 -0.64 -7.16
CA ILE A 128 2.54 -0.55 -7.47
C ILE A 128 3.11 -1.90 -7.94
N TYR A 129 2.64 -3.00 -7.37
CA TYR A 129 3.14 -4.34 -7.71
C TYR A 129 2.82 -4.73 -9.15
N PRO A 130 1.55 -4.70 -9.62
CA PRO A 130 1.25 -4.99 -11.01
C PRO A 130 1.95 -4.03 -11.99
N ALA A 131 2.10 -2.75 -11.63
CA ALA A 131 2.81 -1.78 -12.46
C ALA A 131 4.30 -2.15 -12.63
N ILE A 132 4.99 -2.57 -11.56
CA ILE A 132 6.39 -3.01 -11.62
C ILE A 132 6.52 -4.31 -12.43
N VAL A 133 5.67 -5.31 -12.15
CA VAL A 133 5.68 -6.60 -12.86
C VAL A 133 5.47 -6.38 -14.36
N GLY A 134 4.49 -5.54 -14.74
CA GLY A 134 4.23 -5.18 -16.13
C GLY A 134 5.43 -4.47 -16.80
N LYS A 135 6.06 -3.52 -16.09
CA LYS A 135 7.29 -2.84 -16.55
C LYS A 135 8.42 -3.82 -16.86
N LEU A 136 8.53 -4.90 -16.09
CA LEU A 136 9.58 -5.91 -16.24
C LEU A 136 9.27 -6.95 -17.32
N GLY A 137 8.06 -6.93 -17.91
CA GLY A 137 7.61 -7.92 -18.88
C GLY A 137 7.34 -9.30 -18.26
N ALA A 138 7.23 -9.36 -16.94
CA ALA A 138 6.80 -10.54 -16.20
C ALA A 138 5.27 -10.66 -16.22
N ARG A 139 4.75 -11.81 -15.83
CA ARG A 139 3.32 -12.10 -15.80
C ARG A 139 2.77 -11.99 -14.40
N ILE A 140 1.57 -11.43 -14.28
CA ILE A 140 0.83 -11.38 -13.04
C ILE A 140 -0.09 -12.60 -12.96
N ARG A 141 -0.08 -13.25 -11.82
CA ARG A 141 -1.11 -14.20 -11.40
C ARG A 141 -1.83 -13.61 -10.20
N TYR A 142 -3.12 -13.31 -10.34
CA TYR A 142 -3.91 -12.83 -9.22
C TYR A 142 -4.47 -14.00 -8.41
N TYR A 143 -4.36 -13.90 -7.09
CA TYR A 143 -5.20 -14.62 -6.14
C TYR A 143 -6.22 -13.64 -5.56
N HIS A 144 -7.44 -14.11 -5.33
CA HIS A 144 -8.57 -13.24 -5.08
C HIS A 144 -8.87 -13.13 -3.59
N LEU A 145 -9.08 -11.89 -3.16
CA LEU A 145 -9.59 -11.57 -1.83
C LEU A 145 -11.06 -11.21 -1.97
N HIS A 146 -11.93 -11.89 -1.25
CA HIS A 146 -13.37 -11.70 -1.36
C HIS A 146 -13.97 -11.07 -0.11
N ALA A 147 -14.89 -10.11 -0.28
CA ALA A 147 -15.57 -9.43 0.82
C ALA A 147 -16.34 -10.41 1.73
N HIS A 148 -16.99 -11.44 1.14
CA HIS A 148 -17.73 -12.45 1.88
C HIS A 148 -16.84 -13.31 2.81
N ASN A 149 -15.52 -13.36 2.54
CA ASN A 149 -14.49 -13.99 3.38
C ASN A 149 -13.64 -12.93 4.11
N HIS A 150 -14.19 -11.76 4.40
CA HIS A 150 -13.47 -10.66 5.08
C HIS A 150 -12.12 -10.31 4.44
N TRP A 151 -12.02 -10.44 3.12
CA TRP A 151 -10.80 -10.19 2.33
C TRP A 151 -9.62 -11.09 2.72
N GLN A 152 -9.88 -12.30 3.21
CA GLN A 152 -8.83 -13.24 3.56
C GLN A 152 -8.33 -13.98 2.32
N PRO A 153 -7.00 -14.26 2.21
CA PRO A 153 -6.47 -15.14 1.18
C PRO A 153 -7.04 -16.56 1.28
N ASP A 154 -7.40 -17.13 0.14
CA ASP A 154 -7.69 -18.56 0.04
C ASP A 154 -6.38 -19.31 -0.25
N VAL A 155 -5.94 -20.11 0.71
CA VAL A 155 -4.68 -20.84 0.63
C VAL A 155 -4.70 -21.90 -0.48
N ASP A 156 -5.85 -22.55 -0.69
CA ASP A 156 -5.97 -23.59 -1.73
C ASP A 156 -5.97 -22.96 -3.12
N GLU A 157 -6.61 -21.80 -3.30
CA GLU A 157 -6.48 -21.02 -4.54
C GLU A 157 -5.00 -20.71 -4.82
N ILE A 158 -4.29 -20.10 -3.84
CA ILE A 158 -2.87 -19.74 -3.99
C ILE A 158 -2.02 -20.95 -4.34
N LYS A 159 -2.22 -22.10 -3.66
CA LYS A 159 -1.50 -23.34 -3.96
C LYS A 159 -1.74 -23.82 -5.39
N SER A 160 -2.96 -23.67 -5.91
CA SER A 160 -3.33 -24.08 -7.26
C SER A 160 -2.72 -23.20 -8.36
N LEU A 161 -2.43 -21.94 -8.06
CA LEU A 161 -1.87 -20.96 -8.98
C LEU A 161 -0.37 -21.11 -9.17
N VAL A 162 0.35 -21.67 -8.19
CA VAL A 162 1.81 -21.81 -8.24
C VAL A 162 2.24 -22.86 -9.27
N ASN A 163 3.19 -22.48 -10.12
CA ASN A 163 3.77 -23.35 -11.12
C ASN A 163 5.29 -23.09 -11.26
N LYS A 164 5.96 -23.79 -12.18
CA LYS A 164 7.43 -23.72 -12.35
C LYS A 164 7.96 -22.33 -12.75
N ASN A 165 7.12 -21.43 -13.23
CA ASN A 165 7.50 -20.06 -13.61
C ASN A 165 7.24 -19.06 -12.46
N THR A 166 6.58 -19.48 -11.39
CA THR A 166 6.26 -18.61 -10.25
C THR A 166 7.51 -18.34 -9.43
N ARG A 167 7.81 -17.05 -9.23
CA ARG A 167 9.03 -16.59 -8.53
C ARG A 167 8.75 -16.05 -7.14
N ALA A 168 7.61 -15.40 -6.95
CA ALA A 168 7.25 -14.80 -5.66
C ALA A 168 5.75 -14.83 -5.40
N LEU A 169 5.41 -14.85 -4.12
CA LEU A 169 4.11 -14.52 -3.55
C LEU A 169 4.23 -13.18 -2.81
N VAL A 170 3.39 -12.21 -3.17
CA VAL A 170 3.30 -10.93 -2.47
C VAL A 170 2.14 -10.99 -1.49
N LEU A 171 2.43 -10.75 -0.20
CA LEU A 171 1.45 -10.57 0.88
C LEU A 171 1.48 -9.12 1.32
N ILE A 172 0.31 -8.46 1.40
CA ILE A 172 0.17 -7.10 1.91
C ILE A 172 -0.63 -7.19 3.21
N ASN A 173 0.05 -7.11 4.35
CA ASN A 173 -0.59 -7.35 5.65
C ASN A 173 -0.13 -6.34 6.71
N PRO A 174 -1.01 -5.45 7.17
CA PRO A 174 -2.40 -5.20 6.75
C PRO A 174 -2.56 -4.69 5.32
N SER A 175 -3.71 -4.97 4.72
CA SER A 175 -3.97 -4.76 3.30
C SER A 175 -4.28 -3.31 2.93
N ASN A 176 -3.75 -2.86 1.82
CA ASN A 176 -4.23 -1.78 1.00
C ASN A 176 -4.71 -2.41 -0.33
N PRO A 177 -6.01 -2.34 -0.69
CA PRO A 177 -6.98 -1.29 -0.30
C PRO A 177 -8.01 -1.68 0.78
N THR A 178 -8.02 -2.90 1.29
CA THR A 178 -9.16 -3.42 2.07
C THR A 178 -9.15 -3.08 3.56
N GLY A 179 -7.98 -2.74 4.12
CA GLY A 179 -7.81 -2.57 5.57
C GLY A 179 -7.95 -3.87 6.36
N SER A 180 -7.99 -5.02 5.70
CA SER A 180 -8.05 -6.32 6.36
C SER A 180 -6.70 -6.76 6.91
N ILE A 181 -6.75 -7.67 7.88
CA ILE A 181 -5.59 -8.35 8.45
C ILE A 181 -5.66 -9.83 8.08
N THR A 182 -4.63 -10.35 7.43
CA THR A 182 -4.48 -11.79 7.22
C THR A 182 -4.08 -12.44 8.54
N PRO A 183 -4.86 -13.40 9.07
CA PRO A 183 -4.54 -14.09 10.32
C PRO A 183 -3.22 -14.86 10.28
N ASP A 184 -2.59 -14.99 11.45
CA ASP A 184 -1.30 -15.67 11.60
C ASP A 184 -1.33 -17.12 11.12
N ASN A 185 -2.44 -17.85 11.32
CA ASN A 185 -2.57 -19.24 10.85
C ASN A 185 -2.52 -19.33 9.32
N ILE A 186 -3.20 -18.43 8.61
CA ILE A 186 -3.15 -18.36 7.13
C ILE A 186 -1.72 -17.98 6.68
N THR A 187 -1.13 -16.98 7.33
CA THR A 187 0.25 -16.56 7.00
C THR A 187 1.24 -17.72 7.22
N ARG A 188 1.13 -18.49 8.33
CA ARG A 188 1.98 -19.68 8.57
C ARG A 188 1.82 -20.72 7.48
N GLU A 189 0.59 -21.02 7.09
CA GLU A 189 0.34 -22.03 6.06
C GLU A 189 0.93 -21.61 4.70
N LEU A 190 0.80 -20.34 4.33
CA LEU A 190 1.41 -19.79 3.12
C LEU A 190 2.94 -19.80 3.17
N LEU A 191 3.53 -19.49 4.33
CA LEU A 191 4.99 -19.55 4.52
C LEU A 191 5.50 -20.99 4.43
N GLN A 192 4.81 -21.95 5.06
CA GLN A 192 5.15 -23.37 4.94
C GLN A 192 5.13 -23.82 3.49
N PHE A 193 4.05 -23.51 2.76
CA PHE A 193 3.93 -23.85 1.36
C PHE A 193 5.01 -23.19 0.48
N ALA A 194 5.34 -21.92 0.76
CA ALA A 194 6.39 -21.20 0.05
C ALA A 194 7.77 -21.85 0.27
N ALA A 195 8.07 -22.28 1.50
CA ALA A 195 9.31 -22.99 1.81
C ALA A 195 9.44 -24.34 1.05
N GLU A 196 8.34 -25.10 0.95
CA GLU A 196 8.28 -26.38 0.22
C GLU A 196 8.45 -26.23 -1.31
N ARG A 197 8.30 -25.02 -1.83
CA ARG A 197 8.33 -24.70 -3.27
C ARG A 197 9.47 -23.79 -3.67
N ASP A 198 10.39 -23.47 -2.75
CA ASP A 198 11.47 -22.50 -2.96
C ASP A 198 10.94 -21.15 -3.50
N LEU A 199 9.76 -20.74 -3.03
CA LEU A 199 9.07 -19.54 -3.45
C LEU A 199 9.41 -18.39 -2.50
N LEU A 200 9.86 -17.24 -3.06
CA LEU A 200 10.06 -16.03 -2.25
C LEU A 200 8.72 -15.48 -1.77
N VAL A 201 8.63 -15.12 -0.49
CA VAL A 201 7.54 -14.31 0.04
C VAL A 201 7.99 -12.86 0.21
N ILE A 202 7.29 -11.94 -0.46
CA ILE A 202 7.44 -10.49 -0.26
C ILE A 202 6.32 -10.06 0.66
N SER A 203 6.65 -9.72 1.91
CA SER A 203 5.68 -9.27 2.92
C SER A 203 5.71 -7.74 3.02
N ASP A 204 4.69 -7.08 2.49
CA ASP A 204 4.50 -5.62 2.63
C ASP A 204 3.77 -5.35 3.94
N GLU A 205 4.52 -4.87 4.94
CA GLU A 205 4.06 -4.62 6.30
C GLU A 205 4.00 -3.12 6.65
N VAL A 206 3.87 -2.26 5.65
CA VAL A 206 3.86 -0.79 5.82
C VAL A 206 2.76 -0.30 6.77
N TYR A 207 1.68 -1.06 6.93
CA TYR A 207 0.55 -0.74 7.81
C TYR A 207 0.51 -1.56 9.10
N ARG A 208 1.50 -2.41 9.37
CA ARG A 208 1.47 -3.37 10.49
C ARG A 208 1.19 -2.73 11.85
N GLU A 209 1.66 -1.53 12.09
CA GLU A 209 1.43 -0.79 13.34
C GLU A 209 0.15 0.06 13.34
N LEU A 210 -0.58 0.11 12.23
CA LEU A 210 -1.84 0.85 12.10
C LEU A 210 -3.05 -0.09 12.22
N CYS A 211 -3.07 -0.93 13.24
CA CYS A 211 -4.15 -1.86 13.56
C CYS A 211 -4.98 -1.31 14.70
N PHE A 212 -6.32 -1.42 14.61
CA PHE A 212 -7.25 -0.91 15.63
C PHE A 212 -7.31 -1.79 16.88
N ASP A 213 -6.93 -3.06 16.72
CA ASP A 213 -6.76 -4.02 17.78
C ASP A 213 -5.28 -4.49 17.78
N ALA A 214 -5.01 -5.77 17.98
CA ALA A 214 -3.66 -6.30 17.95
C ALA A 214 -3.08 -6.33 16.52
N PRO A 215 -1.83 -5.91 16.30
CA PRO A 215 -1.17 -6.08 15.02
C PRO A 215 -0.94 -7.57 14.72
N PRO A 216 -0.93 -7.98 13.41
CA PRO A 216 -0.54 -9.33 13.05
C PRO A 216 0.92 -9.57 13.40
N THR A 217 1.26 -10.82 13.65
CA THR A 217 2.66 -11.22 13.81
C THR A 217 3.38 -11.01 12.48
N ALA A 218 4.55 -10.35 12.50
CA ALA A 218 5.33 -10.11 11.30
C ALA A 218 5.66 -11.44 10.59
N ALA A 219 5.56 -11.47 9.25
CA ALA A 219 5.85 -12.68 8.48
C ALA A 219 7.27 -13.21 8.73
N SER A 220 8.23 -12.31 8.96
CA SER A 220 9.61 -12.66 9.34
C SER A 220 9.73 -13.40 10.69
N VAL A 221 8.79 -13.22 11.61
CA VAL A 221 8.72 -13.98 12.87
C VAL A 221 8.15 -15.36 12.62
N LEU A 222 7.04 -15.44 11.87
CA LEU A 222 6.38 -16.71 11.54
C LEU A 222 7.24 -17.60 10.63
N ALA A 223 8.06 -16.99 9.75
CA ALA A 223 8.97 -17.71 8.86
C ALA A 223 10.00 -18.59 9.56
N LYS A 224 10.29 -18.34 10.85
CA LYS A 224 11.17 -19.20 11.63
C LYS A 224 10.65 -20.63 11.84
N GLU A 225 9.32 -20.77 11.76
CA GLU A 225 8.67 -22.07 11.97
C GLU A 225 8.72 -22.92 10.67
N SER A 226 8.84 -22.29 9.52
CA SER A 226 8.78 -22.93 8.19
C SER A 226 10.07 -22.85 7.40
N ASP A 227 11.03 -22.05 7.86
CA ASP A 227 12.27 -21.81 7.15
C ASP A 227 12.06 -21.15 5.75
N ALA A 228 10.97 -20.38 5.60
CA ALA A 228 10.64 -19.70 4.36
C ALA A 228 11.57 -18.50 4.10
N ALA A 229 11.97 -18.30 2.84
CA ALA A 229 12.66 -17.10 2.39
C ALA A 229 11.67 -15.93 2.35
N VAL A 230 11.87 -14.90 3.19
CA VAL A 230 10.99 -13.74 3.28
C VAL A 230 11.78 -12.44 3.13
N ILE A 231 11.24 -11.51 2.34
CA ILE A 231 11.67 -10.12 2.34
C ILE A 231 10.54 -9.27 2.87
N THR A 232 10.75 -8.67 4.04
CA THR A 232 9.78 -7.77 4.68
C THR A 232 10.02 -6.33 4.26
N LEU A 233 8.97 -5.64 3.84
CA LEU A 233 8.98 -4.22 3.46
C LEU A 233 8.30 -3.38 4.53
N GLU A 234 8.96 -2.33 4.97
CA GLU A 234 8.46 -1.40 5.98
C GLU A 234 8.86 0.04 5.62
N SER A 235 8.20 1.04 6.19
CA SER A 235 8.55 2.44 5.96
C SER A 235 8.06 3.37 7.08
N LEU A 236 8.62 4.57 7.13
CA LEU A 236 8.11 5.65 7.98
C LEU A 236 6.90 6.37 7.37
N SER A 237 6.50 6.02 6.14
CA SER A 237 5.53 6.79 5.37
C SER A 237 4.15 6.90 6.01
N LYS A 238 3.65 5.81 6.63
CA LYS A 238 2.26 5.71 7.09
C LYS A 238 2.17 5.83 8.60
N THR A 239 2.76 4.91 9.33
CA THR A 239 2.77 4.89 10.80
C THR A 239 3.36 6.15 11.40
N HIS A 240 4.41 6.69 10.78
CA HIS A 240 5.13 7.87 11.28
C HIS A 240 4.80 9.16 10.51
N MET A 241 3.82 9.14 9.59
CA MET A 241 3.34 10.32 8.84
C MET A 241 4.44 11.04 8.04
N LEU A 242 5.42 10.28 7.52
CA LEU A 242 6.60 10.79 6.79
C LEU A 242 6.60 10.37 5.31
N SER A 243 5.43 10.35 4.68
CA SER A 243 5.26 9.88 3.29
C SER A 243 6.14 10.63 2.29
N GLY A 244 6.29 11.94 2.45
CA GLY A 244 7.10 12.81 1.58
C GLY A 244 8.61 12.71 1.81
N TRP A 245 9.07 12.16 2.93
CA TRP A 245 10.51 12.03 3.24
C TRP A 245 11.16 10.86 2.52
N ARG A 246 10.36 9.96 1.96
CA ARG A 246 10.83 8.81 1.16
C ARG A 246 11.81 7.93 1.91
N ILE A 247 11.46 7.45 3.10
CA ILE A 247 12.24 6.48 3.88
C ILE A 247 11.45 5.21 4.11
N GLY A 248 12.02 4.11 3.63
CA GLY A 248 11.60 2.74 3.87
C GLY A 248 12.80 1.82 3.90
N TRP A 249 12.55 0.57 4.07
CA TRP A 249 13.60 -0.45 4.06
C TRP A 249 13.04 -1.82 3.72
N MET A 250 13.93 -2.73 3.35
CA MET A 250 13.69 -4.15 3.26
C MET A 250 14.58 -4.89 4.24
N ARG A 251 14.07 -6.00 4.76
CA ARG A 251 14.78 -6.93 5.64
C ARG A 251 14.72 -8.33 5.07
N PHE A 252 15.84 -9.04 5.08
CA PHE A 252 15.94 -10.40 4.61
C PHE A 252 15.84 -11.39 5.76
N THR A 253 14.93 -12.35 5.66
CA THR A 253 14.82 -13.49 6.58
C THR A 253 15.22 -14.75 5.81
N HIS A 254 16.12 -15.55 6.36
CA HIS A 254 16.80 -16.66 5.69
C HIS A 254 17.56 -16.21 4.43
N PRO A 255 18.45 -15.19 4.51
CA PRO A 255 19.19 -14.65 3.37
C PRO A 255 20.08 -15.69 2.68
N GLU A 256 20.51 -16.74 3.38
CA GLU A 256 21.29 -17.86 2.84
C GLU A 256 20.53 -18.61 1.74
N LYS A 257 19.20 -18.62 1.77
CA LYS A 257 18.36 -19.22 0.72
C LYS A 257 18.18 -18.36 -0.52
N MET A 258 18.55 -17.08 -0.43
CA MET A 258 18.39 -16.12 -1.52
C MET A 258 19.64 -15.26 -1.75
N THR A 259 20.82 -15.82 -1.52
CA THR A 259 22.10 -15.08 -1.57
C THR A 259 22.30 -14.36 -2.91
N ASP A 260 21.98 -14.98 -4.04
CA ASP A 260 22.09 -14.36 -5.35
C ASP A 260 21.16 -13.16 -5.51
N LEU A 261 19.91 -13.27 -5.02
CA LEU A 261 18.96 -12.17 -5.02
C LEU A 261 19.43 -11.03 -4.12
N VAL A 262 19.91 -11.32 -2.91
CA VAL A 262 20.46 -10.30 -1.99
C VAL A 262 21.60 -9.53 -2.68
N ASN A 263 22.52 -10.23 -3.32
CA ASN A 263 23.63 -9.62 -4.07
C ASN A 263 23.13 -8.77 -5.25
N ALA A 264 22.12 -9.24 -5.98
CA ALA A 264 21.50 -8.50 -7.08
C ALA A 264 20.83 -7.21 -6.58
N VAL A 265 20.08 -7.29 -5.48
CA VAL A 265 19.43 -6.11 -4.86
C VAL A 265 20.46 -5.10 -4.35
N ILE A 266 21.54 -5.54 -3.70
CA ILE A 266 22.65 -4.67 -3.27
C ILE A 266 23.29 -3.98 -4.48
N LYS A 267 23.52 -4.69 -5.57
CA LYS A 267 24.08 -4.13 -6.81
C LYS A 267 23.14 -3.09 -7.43
N LEU A 268 21.83 -3.36 -7.49
CA LEU A 268 20.83 -2.43 -8.00
C LEU A 268 20.73 -1.19 -7.10
N ALA A 269 20.72 -1.38 -5.78
CA ALA A 269 20.77 -0.28 -4.82
C ALA A 269 22.03 0.57 -4.98
N GLY A 270 23.19 -0.04 -5.30
CA GLY A 270 24.43 0.66 -5.63
C GLY A 270 24.31 1.56 -6.86
N GLY A 271 23.53 1.16 -7.86
CA GLY A 271 23.32 1.94 -9.08
C GLY A 271 22.63 3.29 -8.86
N ARG A 272 21.80 3.42 -7.81
CA ARG A 272 21.16 4.69 -7.42
C ARG A 272 21.95 5.50 -6.39
N LEU A 273 23.14 5.05 -6.01
CA LEU A 273 24.03 5.58 -4.97
C LEU A 273 23.49 5.30 -3.54
N CYS A 274 22.55 6.08 -3.03
CA CYS A 274 21.98 5.89 -1.68
C CYS A 274 20.55 6.44 -1.58
N SER A 275 19.83 6.05 -0.52
CA SER A 275 18.59 6.72 -0.10
C SER A 275 18.88 8.13 0.42
N PRO A 276 17.87 9.02 0.53
CA PRO A 276 18.07 10.39 1.03
C PRO A 276 18.78 10.40 2.40
N THR A 277 20.04 10.82 2.43
CA THR A 277 20.89 10.73 3.62
C THR A 277 20.32 11.49 4.83
N PRO A 278 19.89 12.78 4.73
CA PRO A 278 19.37 13.49 5.90
C PRO A 278 18.13 12.83 6.50
N ALA A 279 17.24 12.30 5.66
CA ALA A 279 16.00 11.69 6.11
C ALA A 279 16.21 10.34 6.84
N GLN A 280 17.34 9.66 6.64
CA GLN A 280 17.69 8.44 7.36
C GLN A 280 17.86 8.66 8.87
N TYR A 281 18.23 9.88 9.28
CA TYR A 281 18.37 10.25 10.70
C TYR A 281 17.02 10.29 11.45
N ALA A 282 15.90 10.23 10.73
CA ALA A 282 14.57 10.07 11.33
C ALA A 282 14.32 8.66 11.87
N VAL A 283 15.01 7.62 11.34
CA VAL A 283 14.65 6.23 11.58
C VAL A 283 14.83 5.82 13.03
N ALA A 284 15.99 6.04 13.62
CA ALA A 284 16.25 5.66 15.01
C ALA A 284 15.28 6.38 15.98
N PRO A 285 15.08 7.71 15.93
CA PRO A 285 14.08 8.36 16.78
C PRO A 285 12.65 7.84 16.56
N ALA A 286 12.25 7.57 15.33
CA ALA A 286 10.91 7.06 15.03
C ALA A 286 10.68 5.65 15.60
N LEU A 287 11.68 4.76 15.51
CA LEU A 287 11.56 3.37 15.96
C LEU A 287 11.84 3.16 17.46
N GLU A 288 12.61 4.05 18.10
CA GLU A 288 13.09 3.90 19.46
C GLU A 288 12.54 4.97 20.42
N GLY A 289 11.93 6.04 19.91
CA GLY A 289 11.33 7.11 20.70
C GLY A 289 9.94 6.78 21.24
N SER A 290 9.26 7.79 21.83
CA SER A 290 7.86 7.65 22.29
C SER A 290 6.94 7.24 21.13
N ARG A 291 5.98 6.38 21.45
CA ARG A 291 4.97 5.87 20.51
C ARG A 291 3.58 6.49 20.74
N ASP A 292 3.45 7.42 21.68
CA ASP A 292 2.16 8.00 22.07
C ASP A 292 1.43 8.67 20.92
N TYR A 293 2.17 9.32 20.00
CA TYR A 293 1.59 9.94 18.82
C TYR A 293 0.92 8.94 17.88
N ILE A 294 1.41 7.69 17.83
CA ILE A 294 0.81 6.62 17.02
C ILE A 294 -0.50 6.17 17.67
N ALA A 295 -0.53 6.02 18.98
CA ALA A 295 -1.75 5.68 19.72
C ALA A 295 -2.83 6.77 19.54
N ASN A 296 -2.43 8.04 19.60
CA ASN A 296 -3.33 9.17 19.34
C ASN A 296 -3.86 9.16 17.90
N PHE A 297 -2.98 8.94 16.92
CA PHE A 297 -3.36 8.81 15.51
C PHE A 297 -4.35 7.65 15.30
N LEU A 298 -4.05 6.46 15.85
CA LEU A 298 -4.94 5.30 15.79
C LEU A 298 -6.31 5.56 16.40
N SER A 299 -6.36 6.22 17.56
CA SER A 299 -7.63 6.58 18.20
C SER A 299 -8.47 7.48 17.31
N GLU A 300 -7.84 8.46 16.66
CA GLU A 300 -8.50 9.39 15.76
C GLU A 300 -9.04 8.70 14.51
N ILE A 301 -8.19 7.95 13.80
CA ILE A 301 -8.62 7.28 12.56
C ILE A 301 -9.64 6.16 12.84
N LYS A 302 -9.63 5.56 14.05
CA LYS A 302 -10.67 4.61 14.45
C LYS A 302 -12.05 5.28 14.52
N ARG A 303 -12.16 6.45 15.13
CA ARG A 303 -13.43 7.21 15.17
C ARG A 303 -13.91 7.54 13.75
N ARG A 304 -13.00 8.00 12.88
CA ARG A 304 -13.31 8.30 11.48
C ARG A 304 -13.71 7.06 10.68
N ARG A 305 -13.09 5.91 10.93
CA ARG A 305 -13.52 4.62 10.40
C ARG A 305 -14.95 4.29 10.82
N ASP A 306 -15.23 4.38 12.12
CA ASP A 306 -16.52 4.02 12.68
C ASP A 306 -17.62 4.93 12.13
N LEU A 307 -17.36 6.23 11.98
CA LEU A 307 -18.24 7.16 11.26
C LEU A 307 -18.45 6.73 9.81
N ALA A 308 -17.37 6.50 9.06
CA ALA A 308 -17.47 6.15 7.65
C ALA A 308 -18.24 4.85 7.41
N THR A 309 -18.00 3.82 8.22
CA THR A 309 -18.74 2.55 8.11
C THR A 309 -20.20 2.70 8.48
N THR A 310 -20.52 3.46 9.53
CA THR A 310 -21.92 3.76 9.91
C THR A 310 -22.65 4.48 8.79
N ARG A 311 -22.01 5.49 8.17
CA ARG A 311 -22.62 6.23 7.04
C ARG A 311 -22.85 5.32 5.85
N ILE A 312 -21.90 4.46 5.49
CA ILE A 312 -22.06 3.49 4.39
C ILE A 312 -23.25 2.56 4.66
N ASP A 313 -23.41 2.06 5.88
CA ASP A 313 -24.49 1.14 6.23
C ASP A 313 -25.89 1.79 6.15
N THR A 314 -25.98 3.15 6.19
CA THR A 314 -27.25 3.88 6.07
C THR A 314 -27.58 4.28 4.62
N ILE A 315 -26.64 4.24 3.69
CA ILE A 315 -26.85 4.62 2.29
C ILE A 315 -27.31 3.40 1.50
N GLU A 316 -28.54 3.45 0.97
CA GLU A 316 -29.10 2.35 0.17
C GLU A 316 -28.23 2.04 -1.06
N GLY A 317 -27.96 0.75 -1.27
CA GLY A 317 -27.14 0.26 -2.37
C GLY A 317 -25.63 0.33 -2.14
N LEU A 318 -25.19 0.74 -0.93
CA LEU A 318 -23.77 0.65 -0.53
C LEU A 318 -23.57 -0.37 0.58
N SER A 319 -22.39 -1.01 0.57
CA SER A 319 -21.97 -1.92 1.62
C SER A 319 -20.45 -1.96 1.75
N CYS A 320 -19.95 -2.37 2.91
CA CYS A 320 -18.52 -2.57 3.12
C CYS A 320 -18.21 -3.63 4.17
N VAL A 321 -16.98 -4.15 4.15
CA VAL A 321 -16.42 -4.90 5.27
C VAL A 321 -15.67 -3.92 6.15
N VAL A 322 -15.96 -3.93 7.46
CA VAL A 322 -15.32 -3.02 8.42
C VAL A 322 -13.81 -3.26 8.44
N PRO A 323 -12.97 -2.24 8.14
CA PRO A 323 -11.52 -2.38 8.16
C PRO A 323 -10.97 -2.64 9.57
N GLN A 324 -9.99 -3.52 9.66
CA GLN A 324 -9.30 -3.84 10.93
C GLN A 324 -8.03 -2.98 11.13
N ALA A 325 -7.53 -2.37 10.05
CA ALA A 325 -6.27 -1.64 10.05
C ALA A 325 -6.23 -0.57 8.95
N ALA A 326 -5.13 0.19 8.91
CA ALA A 326 -4.88 1.25 7.95
C ALA A 326 -5.94 2.36 8.00
N PHE A 327 -6.22 2.99 6.87
CA PHE A 327 -7.22 4.07 6.75
C PHE A 327 -7.94 4.01 5.40
N TYR A 328 -8.14 2.78 4.90
CA TYR A 328 -8.80 2.47 3.64
C TYR A 328 -10.09 1.71 3.87
N LEU A 329 -11.08 1.99 3.04
CA LEU A 329 -12.36 1.31 3.02
C LEU A 329 -12.72 0.94 1.59
N MET A 330 -12.90 -0.36 1.34
CA MET A 330 -13.47 -0.86 0.09
C MET A 330 -14.98 -0.89 0.22
N VAL A 331 -15.64 -0.05 -0.55
CA VAL A 331 -17.09 0.07 -0.61
C VAL A 331 -17.58 -0.62 -1.87
N LYS A 332 -18.63 -1.41 -1.75
CA LYS A 332 -19.35 -1.98 -2.86
C LYS A 332 -20.61 -1.18 -3.14
N THR A 333 -20.88 -0.92 -4.42
CA THR A 333 -22.16 -0.41 -4.88
C THR A 333 -22.92 -1.49 -5.68
N ASP A 334 -24.21 -1.62 -5.42
CA ASP A 334 -25.09 -2.46 -6.23
C ASP A 334 -25.74 -1.67 -7.40
N ASN A 335 -25.45 -0.36 -7.51
CA ASN A 335 -26.06 0.58 -8.45
C ASN A 335 -25.19 0.91 -9.66
N LEU A 336 -24.44 -0.04 -10.20
CA LEU A 336 -23.65 0.20 -11.41
C LEU A 336 -24.52 0.54 -12.62
N ASN A 337 -25.72 -0.02 -12.72
CA ASN A 337 -26.67 0.24 -13.82
C ASN A 337 -26.04 0.11 -15.22
N GLY A 338 -25.22 -0.93 -15.42
CA GLY A 338 -24.51 -1.21 -16.67
C GLY A 338 -23.23 -0.42 -16.91
N ARG A 339 -22.80 0.44 -15.95
CA ARG A 339 -21.52 1.14 -15.98
C ARG A 339 -20.38 0.25 -15.48
N THR A 340 -19.14 0.62 -15.77
CA THR A 340 -17.99 0.10 -15.06
C THR A 340 -17.82 0.85 -13.72
N ASP A 341 -17.05 0.29 -12.80
CA ASP A 341 -16.70 0.93 -11.53
C ASP A 341 -15.93 2.26 -11.72
N GLU A 342 -15.09 2.38 -12.77
CA GLU A 342 -14.42 3.64 -13.11
C GLU A 342 -15.43 4.70 -13.56
N GLN A 343 -16.37 4.32 -14.44
CA GLN A 343 -17.43 5.24 -14.87
C GLN A 343 -18.29 5.66 -13.68
N PHE A 344 -18.66 4.73 -12.79
CA PHE A 344 -19.38 5.03 -11.57
C PHE A 344 -18.63 6.03 -10.67
N ALA A 345 -17.32 5.83 -10.47
CA ALA A 345 -16.50 6.73 -9.65
C ALA A 345 -16.39 8.16 -10.25
N ILE A 346 -16.36 8.27 -11.57
CA ILE A 346 -16.37 9.58 -12.27
C ILE A 346 -17.74 10.25 -12.12
N ASP A 347 -18.85 9.53 -12.36
CA ASP A 347 -20.20 10.06 -12.20
C ASP A 347 -20.47 10.49 -10.75
N LEU A 348 -19.99 9.70 -9.77
CA LEU A 348 -20.07 10.04 -8.35
C LEU A 348 -19.31 11.32 -8.05
N LEU A 349 -18.09 11.50 -8.57
CA LEU A 349 -17.31 12.72 -8.42
C LEU A 349 -18.05 13.92 -9.03
N GLU A 350 -18.61 13.78 -10.23
CA GLU A 350 -19.32 14.85 -10.92
C GLU A 350 -20.61 15.24 -10.18
N ALA A 351 -21.34 14.29 -9.62
CA ALA A 351 -22.56 14.56 -8.87
C ALA A 351 -22.30 15.15 -7.47
N SER A 352 -21.41 14.51 -6.71
CA SER A 352 -21.16 14.82 -5.29
C SER A 352 -20.00 15.76 -5.01
N GLY A 353 -19.05 15.89 -5.93
CA GLY A 353 -17.74 16.51 -5.67
C GLY A 353 -16.80 15.64 -4.83
N VAL A 354 -17.10 14.36 -4.59
CA VAL A 354 -16.24 13.46 -3.79
C VAL A 354 -15.40 12.58 -4.67
N LEU A 355 -14.07 12.67 -4.52
CA LEU A 355 -13.12 11.88 -5.27
C LEU A 355 -12.76 10.60 -4.53
N VAL A 356 -13.12 9.46 -5.12
CA VAL A 356 -12.77 8.10 -4.69
C VAL A 356 -11.94 7.40 -5.77
N VAL A 357 -11.48 6.17 -5.55
CA VAL A 357 -10.75 5.39 -6.56
C VAL A 357 -11.52 4.11 -6.87
N HIS A 358 -11.79 3.86 -8.13
CA HIS A 358 -12.48 2.64 -8.60
C HIS A 358 -11.72 1.36 -8.24
N GLY A 359 -12.46 0.28 -7.97
CA GLY A 359 -11.92 -0.99 -7.50
C GLY A 359 -11.05 -1.71 -8.51
N SER A 360 -11.37 -1.59 -9.81
CA SER A 360 -10.56 -2.17 -10.89
C SER A 360 -9.14 -1.60 -10.95
N GLY A 361 -8.92 -0.39 -10.41
CA GLY A 361 -7.59 0.17 -10.18
C GLY A 361 -6.76 -0.60 -9.16
N PHE A 362 -7.37 -1.48 -8.38
CA PHE A 362 -6.73 -2.38 -7.43
C PHE A 362 -6.83 -3.86 -7.86
N GLY A 363 -7.37 -4.15 -9.04
CA GLY A 363 -7.50 -5.50 -9.58
C GLY A 363 -8.84 -6.17 -9.34
N CYS A 364 -9.88 -5.46 -8.85
CA CYS A 364 -11.25 -5.97 -8.85
C CYS A 364 -11.79 -6.09 -10.28
N ASP A 365 -12.79 -6.95 -10.48
CA ASP A 365 -13.58 -6.93 -11.71
C ASP A 365 -14.36 -5.60 -11.78
N PRO A 366 -14.30 -4.85 -12.91
CA PRO A 366 -15.06 -3.60 -13.07
C PRO A 366 -16.56 -3.76 -12.89
N ALA A 367 -17.10 -4.99 -13.06
CA ALA A 367 -18.51 -5.30 -12.87
C ALA A 367 -18.92 -5.56 -11.41
N ASP A 368 -17.94 -5.73 -10.51
CA ASP A 368 -18.22 -5.98 -9.09
C ASP A 368 -18.67 -4.72 -8.32
N GLY A 369 -18.45 -3.53 -8.87
CA GLY A 369 -18.90 -2.26 -8.31
C GLY A 369 -18.14 -1.81 -7.08
N TYR A 370 -16.88 -2.18 -6.93
CA TYR A 370 -16.06 -1.73 -5.82
C TYR A 370 -15.42 -0.36 -6.09
N PHE A 371 -15.29 0.44 -5.03
CA PHE A 371 -14.42 1.61 -4.99
C PHE A 371 -13.75 1.75 -3.63
N ARG A 372 -12.56 2.36 -3.61
CA ARG A 372 -11.83 2.65 -2.37
C ARG A 372 -12.00 4.10 -1.97
N LEU A 373 -12.36 4.35 -0.73
CA LEU A 373 -12.23 5.65 -0.08
C LEU A 373 -11.21 5.61 1.08
N VAL A 374 -10.73 6.81 1.44
CA VAL A 374 -9.78 7.03 2.55
C VAL A 374 -10.51 7.84 3.62
N TYR A 375 -10.55 7.34 4.86
CA TYR A 375 -11.24 8.01 5.97
C TYR A 375 -10.28 8.82 6.86
N LEU A 376 -9.31 9.53 6.24
CA LEU A 376 -8.36 10.41 6.95
C LEU A 376 -8.88 11.84 7.15
N ALA A 377 -9.89 12.28 6.40
CA ALA A 377 -10.50 13.60 6.58
C ALA A 377 -11.17 13.72 7.95
N ASP A 378 -11.29 14.93 8.47
CA ASP A 378 -12.03 15.17 9.72
C ASP A 378 -13.50 14.77 9.61
N GLU A 379 -14.15 14.57 10.76
CA GLU A 379 -15.52 14.05 10.84
C GLU A 379 -16.51 14.94 10.07
N GLN A 380 -16.36 16.27 10.14
CA GLN A 380 -17.22 17.21 9.42
C GLN A 380 -17.07 17.09 7.89
N THR A 381 -15.83 16.94 7.43
CA THR A 381 -15.53 16.73 6.00
C THR A 381 -16.04 15.36 5.53
N LEU A 382 -15.90 14.31 6.35
CA LEU A 382 -16.45 12.99 6.06
C LEU A 382 -17.96 13.00 5.97
N ASP A 383 -18.66 13.62 6.95
CA ASP A 383 -20.13 13.75 6.91
C ASP A 383 -20.60 14.47 5.66
N ALA A 384 -19.97 15.60 5.32
CA ALA A 384 -20.30 16.34 4.09
C ALA A 384 -20.05 15.51 2.82
N ALA A 385 -19.00 14.69 2.82
CA ALA A 385 -18.74 13.78 1.70
C ALA A 385 -19.80 12.70 1.59
N PHE A 386 -20.21 12.09 2.70
CA PHE A 386 -21.26 11.08 2.69
C PHE A 386 -22.63 11.63 2.36
N ASP A 387 -22.96 12.86 2.79
CA ASP A 387 -24.18 13.55 2.36
C ASP A 387 -24.21 13.73 0.83
N GLY A 388 -23.08 14.13 0.25
CA GLY A 388 -22.95 14.24 -1.21
C GLY A 388 -23.06 12.88 -1.93
N ILE A 389 -22.43 11.83 -1.38
CA ILE A 389 -22.54 10.47 -1.92
C ILE A 389 -24.00 10.00 -1.86
N GLU A 390 -24.67 10.13 -0.73
CA GLU A 390 -26.07 9.75 -0.54
C GLU A 390 -27.00 10.44 -1.55
N GLN A 391 -26.85 11.75 -1.71
CA GLN A 391 -27.59 12.49 -2.73
C GLN A 391 -27.32 11.99 -4.14
N ALA A 392 -26.06 11.71 -4.48
CA ALA A 392 -25.67 11.19 -5.80
C ALA A 392 -26.24 9.78 -6.07
N MET A 393 -26.37 8.94 -5.03
CA MET A 393 -26.97 7.60 -5.13
C MET A 393 -28.45 7.64 -5.47
N HIS A 394 -29.16 8.71 -5.11
CA HIS A 394 -30.59 8.91 -5.40
C HIS A 394 -30.86 9.54 -6.78
N LEU A 395 -29.83 10.11 -7.44
CA LEU A 395 -30.00 10.69 -8.78
C LEU A 395 -30.11 9.59 -9.85
N SER A 396 -31.15 9.70 -10.69
CA SER A 396 -31.26 8.79 -11.84
C SER A 396 -30.15 9.10 -12.88
N PRO A 397 -29.65 8.10 -13.63
CA PRO A 397 -28.62 8.31 -14.67
C PRO A 397 -28.99 9.35 -15.74
N GLN A 398 -30.30 9.69 -15.87
CA GLN A 398 -30.81 10.66 -16.84
C GLN A 398 -30.79 12.11 -16.31
N GLU A 399 -30.72 12.30 -15.01
CA GLU A 399 -30.71 13.63 -14.37
C GLU A 399 -29.28 14.20 -14.15
N SER A 400 -28.28 13.37 -14.28
CA SER A 400 -26.88 13.78 -14.12
C SER A 400 -26.30 14.58 -15.30
N GLY A 401 -27.06 14.77 -16.39
CA GLY A 401 -26.67 15.66 -17.50
C GLY A 401 -25.42 15.21 -18.30
N ILE A 402 -25.00 13.95 -18.15
CA ILE A 402 -23.70 13.46 -18.61
C ILE A 402 -23.88 12.55 -19.82
N GLY A 403 -24.08 13.17 -20.96
CA GLY A 403 -24.19 12.51 -22.26
C GLY A 403 -23.41 13.21 -23.36
N ALA A 404 -22.26 13.80 -23.07
CA ALA A 404 -21.34 14.24 -24.15
C ALA A 404 -20.16 15.03 -23.54
N VAL A 405 -19.07 14.40 -23.26
CA VAL A 405 -17.69 14.88 -23.48
C VAL A 405 -16.71 13.89 -22.83
N LEU A 406 -16.13 13.02 -23.62
CA LEU A 406 -14.77 12.51 -23.48
C LEU A 406 -14.54 11.37 -24.53
N HIS A 407 -14.52 11.78 -25.80
CA HIS A 407 -13.77 11.09 -26.84
C HIS A 407 -12.73 12.10 -27.35
N VAL A 408 -11.55 12.13 -26.71
CA VAL A 408 -10.30 12.55 -27.35
C VAL A 408 -9.14 11.79 -26.73
#